data_d3da8498c2bed230d5961ff82ea6adae
#
_entry.id   d3da8498c2bed230d5961ff82ea6adae
#
_cell.length_a   1.000
_cell.length_b   1.000
_cell.length_c   1.000
_cell.angle_alpha   90.00
_cell.angle_beta   90.00
_cell.angle_gamma   90.00
#
_symmetry.space_group_name_H-M   'P 1'
#
loop_
_entity.id
_entity.type
_entity.pdbx_description
1 polymer ?
#
loop_
_entity_poly.entity_id
_entity_poly.type
_entity_poly.pdbx_seq_one_letter_code
_entity_poly.pdbx_strand_id
1 'polypeptide(L)'
;MKLIRTLCLAFSMYSRIPMPILEYTQEDMRYTFLAFPLVGVVIAALEYGWFLICGRTGIGTSLYAALAAAIPVCITGGFHMDGYLDTTDALSSHREREKKLEILKDSHVGAFAVIWTGLYLLVSYGLFTELREKQEIMMVAIGFVLSRATSGLAAISFPSASGKSSLAYFAKAGDRKVVKIGLWIWIIVTCVSFICYDIRYG
;
A
#
# COMPACT_ATOMS: atom_id res chain seq x y z
N MET A 1 19.26 -17.69 -3.88
CA MET A 1 18.40 -17.56 -5.06
C MET A 1 16.91 -17.47 -4.70
N LYS A 2 16.33 -18.28 -3.81
CA LYS A 2 14.90 -18.25 -3.46
C LYS A 2 14.44 -16.89 -2.92
N LEU A 3 15.16 -16.27 -2.00
CA LEU A 3 14.79 -14.97 -1.42
C LEU A 3 14.68 -13.86 -2.49
N ILE A 4 15.64 -13.77 -3.41
CA ILE A 4 15.63 -12.77 -4.48
C ILE A 4 14.42 -12.97 -5.38
N ARG A 5 14.06 -14.21 -5.73
CA ARG A 5 12.87 -14.51 -6.54
C ARG A 5 11.59 -14.09 -5.83
N THR A 6 11.46 -14.38 -4.53
CA THR A 6 10.32 -13.93 -3.71
C THR A 6 10.22 -12.41 -3.65
N LEU A 7 11.35 -11.70 -3.51
CA LEU A 7 11.40 -10.24 -3.55
C LEU A 7 10.97 -9.69 -4.92
N CYS A 8 11.56 -10.21 -6.01
CA CYS A 8 11.16 -9.81 -7.37
C CYS A 8 9.67 -10.03 -7.60
N LEU A 9 9.13 -11.16 -7.15
CA LEU A 9 7.70 -11.46 -7.27
C LEU A 9 6.86 -10.47 -6.47
N ALA A 10 7.23 -10.14 -5.23
CA ALA A 10 6.51 -9.19 -4.41
C ALA A 10 6.47 -7.79 -5.05
N PHE A 11 7.61 -7.30 -5.53
CA PHE A 11 7.69 -6.00 -6.20
C PHE A 11 6.94 -6.01 -7.55
N SER A 12 7.02 -7.07 -8.31
CA SER A 12 6.27 -7.24 -9.58
C SER A 12 4.76 -7.23 -9.36
N MET A 13 4.28 -7.79 -8.24
CA MET A 13 2.85 -7.85 -7.94
C MET A 13 2.27 -6.59 -7.34
N TYR A 14 3.04 -5.92 -6.47
CA TYR A 14 2.52 -4.83 -5.63
C TYR A 14 3.09 -3.47 -5.99
N SER A 15 3.89 -3.38 -7.05
CA SER A 15 4.43 -2.12 -7.54
C SER A 15 4.62 -2.10 -9.06
N ARG A 16 4.82 -0.92 -9.60
CA ARG A 16 5.23 -0.68 -11.00
C ARG A 16 6.75 -0.64 -11.19
N ILE A 17 7.51 -0.95 -10.14
CA ILE A 17 8.97 -1.01 -10.22
C ILE A 17 9.34 -2.14 -11.18
N PRO A 18 10.14 -1.86 -12.22
CA PRO A 18 10.53 -2.87 -13.20
C PRO A 18 11.31 -4.01 -12.53
N MET A 19 10.79 -5.23 -12.64
CA MET A 19 11.42 -6.43 -12.14
C MET A 19 11.75 -7.38 -13.31
N PRO A 20 12.78 -8.22 -13.19
CA PRO A 20 13.05 -9.25 -14.18
C PRO A 20 11.83 -10.16 -14.37
N ILE A 21 11.53 -10.49 -15.62
CA ILE A 21 10.48 -11.47 -15.96
C ILE A 21 11.04 -12.87 -15.65
N LEU A 22 10.57 -13.48 -14.59
CA LEU A 22 10.99 -14.79 -14.14
C LEU A 22 9.77 -15.73 -14.14
N GLU A 23 9.99 -17.00 -14.45
CA GLU A 23 8.99 -18.03 -14.17
C GLU A 23 8.97 -18.30 -12.67
N TYR A 24 7.85 -18.01 -12.03
CA TYR A 24 7.66 -18.14 -10.59
C TYR A 24 7.04 -19.51 -10.24
N THR A 25 7.60 -20.14 -9.22
CA THR A 25 7.08 -21.38 -8.66
C THR A 25 6.15 -21.11 -7.48
N GLN A 26 5.38 -22.12 -7.05
CA GLN A 26 4.57 -22.01 -5.82
C GLN A 26 5.43 -21.74 -4.59
N GLU A 27 6.68 -22.22 -4.55
CA GLU A 27 7.60 -21.90 -3.47
C GLU A 27 8.00 -20.43 -3.42
N ASP A 28 8.16 -19.76 -4.57
CA ASP A 28 8.45 -18.33 -4.63
C ASP A 28 7.28 -17.49 -4.08
N MET A 29 6.06 -17.98 -4.25
CA MET A 29 4.84 -17.33 -3.76
C MET A 29 4.65 -17.46 -2.25
N ARG A 30 5.26 -18.46 -1.64
CA ARG A 30 5.03 -18.85 -0.23
C ARG A 30 5.22 -17.72 0.77
N TYR A 31 6.18 -16.83 0.52
CA TYR A 31 6.56 -15.75 1.43
C TYR A 31 6.41 -14.34 0.85
N THR A 32 5.70 -14.20 -0.26
CA THR A 32 5.54 -12.92 -0.97
C THR A 32 4.95 -11.81 -0.08
N PHE A 33 3.98 -12.16 0.77
CA PHE A 33 3.39 -11.21 1.72
C PHE A 33 4.37 -10.71 2.78
N LEU A 34 5.42 -11.46 3.13
CA LEU A 34 6.47 -10.98 4.04
C LEU A 34 7.31 -9.85 3.42
N ALA A 35 7.44 -9.85 2.11
CA ALA A 35 8.16 -8.83 1.37
C ALA A 35 7.29 -7.61 1.01
N PHE A 36 5.96 -7.71 1.17
CA PHE A 36 5.04 -6.63 0.85
C PHE A 36 5.33 -5.32 1.61
N PRO A 37 5.65 -5.30 2.91
CA PRO A 37 6.05 -4.08 3.62
C PRO A 37 7.26 -3.37 3.03
N LEU A 38 8.15 -4.08 2.29
CA LEU A 38 9.29 -3.46 1.63
C LEU A 38 8.88 -2.51 0.50
N VAL A 39 7.74 -2.74 -0.14
CA VAL A 39 7.17 -1.75 -1.07
C VAL A 39 6.83 -0.46 -0.33
N GLY A 40 6.33 -0.56 0.91
CA GLY A 40 6.12 0.58 1.80
C GLY A 40 7.44 1.31 2.14
N VAL A 41 8.53 0.57 2.35
CA VAL A 41 9.86 1.16 2.59
C VAL A 41 10.34 1.95 1.38
N VAL A 42 10.12 1.46 0.16
CA VAL A 42 10.48 2.20 -1.06
C VAL A 42 9.66 3.48 -1.19
N ILE A 43 8.35 3.42 -0.95
CA ILE A 43 7.50 4.61 -0.94
C ILE A 43 7.99 5.62 0.11
N ALA A 44 8.27 5.15 1.32
CA ALA A 44 8.81 5.95 2.41
C ALA A 44 10.11 6.68 2.04
N ALA A 45 11.03 5.95 1.41
CA ALA A 45 12.31 6.51 0.96
C ALA A 45 12.13 7.57 -0.14
N LEU A 46 11.20 7.35 -1.07
CA LEU A 46 10.89 8.31 -2.14
C LEU A 46 10.19 9.56 -1.60
N GLU A 47 9.26 9.42 -0.67
CA GLU A 47 8.59 10.54 0.01
C GLU A 47 9.59 11.42 0.74
N TYR A 48 10.43 10.79 1.56
CA TYR A 48 11.45 11.51 2.30
C TYR A 48 12.50 12.16 1.38
N GLY A 49 12.92 11.43 0.34
CA GLY A 49 13.82 11.96 -0.69
C GLY A 49 13.22 13.16 -1.44
N TRP A 50 11.94 13.08 -1.80
CA TRP A 50 11.22 14.17 -2.45
C TRP A 50 11.13 15.41 -1.55
N PHE A 51 10.81 15.22 -0.27
CA PHE A 51 10.83 16.30 0.72
C PHE A 51 12.20 16.99 0.80
N LEU A 52 13.30 16.22 0.86
CA LEU A 52 14.66 16.78 0.91
C LEU A 52 15.02 17.55 -0.38
N ILE A 53 14.61 17.05 -1.54
CA ILE A 53 14.82 17.73 -2.84
C ILE A 53 14.09 19.06 -2.84
N CYS A 54 12.82 19.10 -2.47
CA CYS A 54 12.03 20.33 -2.43
C CYS A 54 12.63 21.38 -1.48
N GLY A 55 13.09 20.95 -0.30
CA GLY A 55 13.73 21.84 0.66
C GLY A 55 15.08 22.44 0.17
N ARG A 56 15.79 21.72 -0.75
CA ARG A 56 17.05 22.22 -1.32
C ARG A 56 16.85 23.07 -2.58
N THR A 57 15.82 22.80 -3.36
CA THR A 57 15.60 23.44 -4.65
C THR A 57 14.64 24.62 -4.60
N GLY A 58 14.00 24.87 -3.45
CA GLY A 58 13.00 25.93 -3.30
C GLY A 58 11.68 25.64 -4.03
N ILE A 59 11.38 24.37 -4.34
CA ILE A 59 10.10 23.96 -4.91
C ILE A 59 8.97 24.36 -3.93
N GLY A 60 7.95 25.04 -4.46
CA GLY A 60 6.83 25.52 -3.68
C GLY A 60 5.97 24.39 -3.09
N THR A 61 5.33 24.67 -1.95
CA THR A 61 4.51 23.72 -1.18
C THR A 61 3.44 23.01 -2.03
N SER A 62 2.81 23.73 -2.96
CA SER A 62 1.76 23.14 -3.80
C SER A 62 2.27 22.01 -4.69
N LEU A 63 3.43 22.20 -5.34
CA LEU A 63 4.03 21.16 -6.18
C LEU A 63 4.59 20.02 -5.33
N TYR A 64 5.20 20.36 -4.17
CA TYR A 64 5.62 19.34 -3.21
C TYR A 64 4.47 18.43 -2.84
N ALA A 65 3.35 18.99 -2.35
CA ALA A 65 2.20 18.24 -1.86
C ALA A 65 1.51 17.43 -2.97
N ALA A 66 1.39 17.99 -4.17
CA ALA A 66 0.79 17.30 -5.31
C ALA A 66 1.57 16.04 -5.68
N LEU A 67 2.89 16.12 -5.76
CA LEU A 67 3.72 14.96 -6.09
C LEU A 67 3.84 14.00 -4.91
N ALA A 68 3.89 14.47 -3.67
CA ALA A 68 3.84 13.63 -2.48
C ALA A 68 2.54 12.79 -2.44
N ALA A 69 1.38 13.38 -2.71
CA ALA A 69 0.12 12.62 -2.81
C ALA A 69 0.11 11.61 -3.99
N ALA A 70 0.86 11.89 -5.07
CA ALA A 70 0.92 11.03 -6.25
C ALA A 70 1.94 9.88 -6.13
N ILE A 71 3.04 10.04 -5.40
CA ILE A 71 4.12 9.04 -5.28
C ILE A 71 3.60 7.65 -4.92
N PRO A 72 2.77 7.45 -3.87
CA PRO A 72 2.27 6.13 -3.50
C PRO A 72 1.44 5.48 -4.61
N VAL A 73 0.65 6.28 -5.33
CA VAL A 73 -0.20 5.81 -6.44
C VAL A 73 0.68 5.41 -7.62
N CYS A 74 1.67 6.22 -7.98
CA CYS A 74 2.58 5.94 -9.09
C CYS A 74 3.43 4.69 -8.83
N ILE A 75 3.98 4.54 -7.62
CA ILE A 75 4.82 3.39 -7.27
C ILE A 75 4.03 2.10 -7.25
N THR A 76 2.80 2.12 -6.74
CA THR A 76 1.93 0.93 -6.73
C THR A 76 1.22 0.68 -8.06
N GLY A 77 1.33 1.62 -9.01
CA GLY A 77 0.60 1.58 -10.28
C GLY A 77 -0.91 1.65 -10.12
N GLY A 78 -1.37 2.25 -9.02
CA GLY A 78 -2.80 2.37 -8.72
C GLY A 78 -3.47 1.13 -8.14
N PHE A 79 -2.77 0.00 -7.99
CA PHE A 79 -3.35 -1.27 -7.55
C PHE A 79 -4.20 -1.14 -6.26
N HIS A 80 -3.72 -0.38 -5.27
CA HIS A 80 -4.47 -0.16 -4.04
C HIS A 80 -5.61 0.82 -4.23
N MET A 81 -5.43 1.80 -5.12
CA MET A 81 -6.48 2.76 -5.46
C MET A 81 -7.62 2.09 -6.24
N ASP A 82 -7.31 1.18 -7.14
CA ASP A 82 -8.26 0.34 -7.86
C ASP A 82 -9.15 -0.45 -6.88
N GLY A 83 -8.54 -1.16 -5.93
CA GLY A 83 -9.31 -1.84 -4.88
C GLY A 83 -10.12 -0.91 -3.98
N TYR A 84 -9.66 0.32 -3.76
CA TYR A 84 -10.41 1.34 -3.03
C TYR A 84 -11.63 1.82 -3.83
N LEU A 85 -11.46 2.11 -5.12
CA LEU A 85 -12.52 2.47 -6.06
C LEU A 85 -13.63 1.42 -6.06
N ASP A 86 -13.29 0.17 -6.32
CA ASP A 86 -14.22 -0.96 -6.41
C ASP A 86 -14.99 -1.14 -5.09
N THR A 87 -14.26 -1.15 -3.96
CA THR A 87 -14.85 -1.35 -2.63
C THR A 87 -15.78 -0.21 -2.27
N THR A 88 -15.39 1.03 -2.56
CA THR A 88 -16.18 2.22 -2.25
C THR A 88 -17.48 2.24 -3.06
N ASP A 89 -17.40 1.88 -4.34
CA ASP A 89 -18.59 1.83 -5.20
C ASP A 89 -19.57 0.73 -4.74
N ALA A 90 -19.05 -0.46 -4.45
CA ALA A 90 -19.85 -1.56 -3.94
C ALA A 90 -20.53 -1.22 -2.59
N LEU A 91 -19.82 -0.58 -1.66
CA LEU A 91 -20.35 -0.21 -0.36
C LEU A 91 -21.37 0.91 -0.46
N SER A 92 -21.10 1.94 -1.28
CA SER A 92 -21.97 3.09 -1.47
C SER A 92 -23.25 2.75 -2.25
N SER A 93 -23.30 1.61 -2.92
CA SER A 93 -24.49 1.13 -3.61
C SER A 93 -25.68 0.82 -2.68
N HIS A 94 -25.43 0.62 -1.38
CA HIS A 94 -26.42 0.20 -0.37
C HIS A 94 -27.24 -1.05 -0.77
N ARG A 95 -26.71 -1.86 -1.73
CA ARG A 95 -27.35 -3.09 -2.20
C ARG A 95 -27.06 -4.27 -1.27
N GLU A 96 -27.77 -5.37 -1.49
CA GLU A 96 -27.50 -6.65 -0.81
C GLU A 96 -26.13 -7.21 -1.21
N ARG A 97 -25.64 -8.16 -0.43
CA ARG A 97 -24.28 -8.72 -0.55
C ARG A 97 -23.99 -9.24 -1.96
N GLU A 98 -24.93 -9.97 -2.56
CA GLU A 98 -24.81 -10.57 -3.88
C GLU A 98 -24.56 -9.51 -4.96
N LYS A 99 -25.34 -8.42 -4.91
CA LYS A 99 -25.21 -7.27 -5.81
C LYS A 99 -23.90 -6.50 -5.60
N LYS A 100 -23.45 -6.34 -4.34
CA LYS A 100 -22.14 -5.73 -4.05
C LYS A 100 -21.00 -6.56 -4.63
N LEU A 101 -21.10 -7.90 -4.59
CA LEU A 101 -20.11 -8.79 -5.21
C LEU A 101 -20.14 -8.75 -6.74
N GLU A 102 -21.27 -8.44 -7.36
CA GLU A 102 -21.37 -8.17 -8.80
C GLU A 102 -20.67 -6.84 -9.15
N ILE A 103 -20.92 -5.77 -8.40
CA ILE A 103 -20.26 -4.47 -8.58
C ILE A 103 -18.74 -4.60 -8.46
N LEU A 104 -18.23 -5.35 -7.47
CA LEU A 104 -16.81 -5.62 -7.31
C LEU A 104 -16.16 -6.37 -8.50
N LYS A 105 -16.94 -6.92 -9.43
CA LYS A 105 -16.46 -7.61 -10.63
C LYS A 105 -16.69 -6.79 -11.90
N ASP A 106 -17.43 -5.70 -11.80
CA ASP A 106 -17.71 -4.82 -12.92
C ASP A 106 -16.45 -3.99 -13.21
N SER A 107 -16.04 -3.94 -14.46
CA SER A 107 -14.91 -3.13 -14.91
C SER A 107 -15.25 -1.64 -15.08
N HIS A 108 -16.53 -1.26 -14.92
CA HIS A 108 -16.96 0.13 -15.02
C HIS A 108 -16.82 0.84 -13.67
N VAL A 109 -16.28 2.03 -13.71
CA VAL A 109 -16.12 2.86 -12.51
C VAL A 109 -17.44 3.61 -12.23
N GLY A 110 -17.98 3.43 -11.04
CA GLY A 110 -19.18 4.14 -10.60
C GLY A 110 -18.92 5.56 -10.12
N ALA A 111 -19.97 6.35 -10.03
CA ALA A 111 -19.88 7.75 -9.61
C ALA A 111 -19.32 7.91 -8.19
N PHE A 112 -19.68 7.04 -7.27
CA PHE A 112 -19.20 7.10 -5.88
C PHE A 112 -17.71 6.83 -5.79
N ALA A 113 -17.18 5.88 -6.56
CA ALA A 113 -15.75 5.61 -6.64
C ALA A 113 -14.98 6.88 -7.06
N VAL A 114 -15.44 7.60 -8.08
CA VAL A 114 -14.81 8.84 -8.55
C VAL A 114 -14.86 9.94 -7.49
N ILE A 115 -16.03 10.15 -6.84
CA ILE A 115 -16.19 11.17 -5.80
C ILE A 115 -15.27 10.90 -4.62
N TRP A 116 -15.25 9.68 -4.07
CA TRP A 116 -14.44 9.34 -2.92
C TRP A 116 -12.95 9.34 -3.22
N THR A 117 -12.56 8.92 -4.42
CA THR A 117 -11.15 9.02 -4.84
C THR A 117 -10.71 10.46 -5.01
N GLY A 118 -11.54 11.31 -5.60
CA GLY A 118 -11.28 12.74 -5.69
C GLY A 118 -11.12 13.38 -4.31
N LEU A 119 -12.03 13.03 -3.37
CA LEU A 119 -11.95 13.50 -1.99
C LEU A 119 -10.67 13.00 -1.29
N TYR A 120 -10.32 11.71 -1.45
CA TYR A 120 -9.09 11.14 -0.90
C TYR A 120 -7.84 11.90 -1.40
N LEU A 121 -7.74 12.14 -2.71
CA LEU A 121 -6.60 12.86 -3.29
C LEU A 121 -6.55 14.31 -2.83
N LEU A 122 -7.70 14.99 -2.75
CA LEU A 122 -7.80 16.37 -2.27
C LEU A 122 -7.37 16.50 -0.81
N VAL A 123 -7.86 15.60 0.05
CA VAL A 123 -7.48 15.59 1.49
C VAL A 123 -6.01 15.23 1.63
N SER A 124 -5.51 14.25 0.90
CA SER A 124 -4.09 13.88 0.91
C SER A 124 -3.21 15.08 0.50
N TYR A 125 -3.57 15.76 -0.58
CA TYR A 125 -2.90 16.98 -0.99
C TYR A 125 -2.90 18.03 0.12
N GLY A 126 -4.07 18.32 0.71
CA GLY A 126 -4.19 19.30 1.80
C GLY A 126 -3.33 18.92 3.01
N LEU A 127 -3.33 17.66 3.42
CA LEU A 127 -2.49 17.19 4.52
C LEU A 127 -0.99 17.38 4.21
N PHE A 128 -0.53 17.03 3.01
CA PHE A 128 0.86 17.25 2.62
C PHE A 128 1.25 18.73 2.56
N THR A 129 0.33 19.67 2.36
CA THR A 129 0.66 21.10 2.43
C THR A 129 0.97 21.56 3.85
N GLU A 130 0.48 20.86 4.87
CA GLU A 130 0.70 21.17 6.28
C GLU A 130 1.98 20.53 6.85
N LEU A 131 2.49 19.46 6.22
CA LEU A 131 3.69 18.77 6.66
C LEU A 131 4.95 19.56 6.27
N ARG A 132 5.65 20.12 7.25
CA ARG A 132 6.79 21.01 7.03
C ARG A 132 8.07 20.56 7.69
N GLU A 133 7.95 19.69 8.69
CA GLU A 133 9.07 19.22 9.48
C GLU A 133 9.51 17.82 9.03
N LYS A 134 10.82 17.55 9.14
CA LYS A 134 11.39 16.23 8.83
C LYS A 134 10.74 15.11 9.65
N GLN A 135 10.37 15.43 10.89
CA GLN A 135 9.72 14.48 11.79
C GLN A 135 8.37 14.04 11.27
N GLU A 136 7.55 14.98 10.83
CA GLU A 136 6.21 14.71 10.30
C GLU A 136 6.28 13.83 9.06
N ILE A 137 7.19 14.14 8.14
CA ILE A 137 7.40 13.34 6.93
C ILE A 137 7.91 11.94 7.27
N MET A 138 8.80 11.80 8.25
CA MET A 138 9.27 10.49 8.69
C MET A 138 8.15 9.65 9.31
N MET A 139 7.25 10.26 10.07
CA MET A 139 6.08 9.57 10.61
C MET A 139 5.15 9.08 9.49
N VAL A 140 4.86 9.93 8.50
CA VAL A 140 4.10 9.50 7.32
C VAL A 140 4.81 8.37 6.57
N ALA A 141 6.13 8.47 6.41
CA ALA A 141 6.96 7.45 5.78
C ALA A 141 6.85 6.08 6.47
N ILE A 142 6.97 6.05 7.81
CA ILE A 142 6.76 4.84 8.61
C ILE A 142 5.33 4.29 8.40
N GLY A 143 4.33 5.18 8.30
CA GLY A 143 2.93 4.84 8.02
C GLY A 143 2.73 4.03 6.74
N PHE A 144 3.52 4.26 5.69
CA PHE A 144 3.45 3.45 4.47
C PHE A 144 3.89 2.00 4.70
N VAL A 145 4.89 1.76 5.54
CA VAL A 145 5.32 0.40 5.90
C VAL A 145 4.25 -0.29 6.73
N LEU A 146 3.71 0.39 7.73
CA LEU A 146 2.63 -0.11 8.59
C LEU A 146 1.40 -0.48 7.77
N SER A 147 0.99 0.38 6.85
CA SER A 147 -0.16 0.15 5.96
C SER A 147 -0.01 -1.14 5.14
N ARG A 148 1.18 -1.43 4.59
CA ARG A 148 1.44 -2.65 3.81
C ARG A 148 1.49 -3.88 4.70
N ALA A 149 2.07 -3.78 5.89
CA ALA A 149 2.10 -4.89 6.85
C ALA A 149 0.68 -5.27 7.31
N THR A 150 -0.15 -4.29 7.67
CA THR A 150 -1.54 -4.51 8.08
C THR A 150 -2.41 -5.03 6.95
N SER A 151 -2.25 -4.49 5.74
CA SER A 151 -2.95 -4.95 4.54
C SER A 151 -2.60 -6.40 4.20
N GLY A 152 -1.30 -6.77 4.24
CA GLY A 152 -0.85 -8.14 4.05
C GLY A 152 -1.42 -9.09 5.12
N LEU A 153 -1.44 -8.67 6.39
CA LEU A 153 -2.02 -9.44 7.48
C LEU A 153 -3.53 -9.64 7.29
N ALA A 154 -4.25 -8.62 6.86
CA ALA A 154 -5.68 -8.70 6.55
C ALA A 154 -5.94 -9.70 5.40
N ALA A 155 -5.15 -9.61 4.32
CA ALA A 155 -5.30 -10.48 3.16
C ALA A 155 -5.17 -11.98 3.48
N ILE A 156 -4.28 -12.35 4.42
CA ILE A 156 -4.12 -13.76 4.83
C ILE A 156 -5.00 -14.19 6.01
N SER A 157 -5.61 -13.23 6.72
CA SER A 157 -6.42 -13.52 7.91
C SER A 157 -7.88 -13.63 7.60
N PHE A 158 -8.39 -12.80 6.69
CA PHE A 158 -9.80 -12.79 6.31
C PHE A 158 -10.07 -13.66 5.07
N PRO A 159 -11.26 -14.30 4.99
CA PRO A 159 -11.64 -15.03 3.78
C PRO A 159 -11.88 -14.05 2.63
N SER A 160 -11.46 -14.43 1.42
CA SER A 160 -11.74 -13.64 0.22
C SER A 160 -13.24 -13.64 -0.09
N ALA A 161 -13.79 -12.47 -0.39
CA ALA A 161 -15.21 -12.30 -0.71
C ALA A 161 -15.64 -13.10 -1.94
N SER A 162 -14.78 -13.22 -2.96
CA SER A 162 -15.07 -13.96 -4.20
C SER A 162 -14.45 -15.35 -4.27
N GLY A 163 -13.48 -15.64 -3.42
CA GLY A 163 -12.75 -16.93 -3.40
C GLY A 163 -11.86 -17.21 -4.62
N LYS A 164 -11.93 -16.40 -5.67
CA LYS A 164 -11.27 -16.59 -6.97
C LYS A 164 -10.27 -15.49 -7.36
N SER A 165 -9.97 -14.56 -6.47
CA SER A 165 -8.99 -13.49 -6.76
C SER A 165 -7.56 -14.02 -6.74
N SER A 166 -6.66 -13.37 -7.51
CA SER A 166 -5.21 -13.62 -7.46
C SER A 166 -4.68 -13.51 -6.03
N LEU A 167 -5.17 -12.53 -5.26
CA LEU A 167 -4.85 -12.37 -3.84
C LEU A 167 -5.20 -13.61 -3.01
N ALA A 168 -6.38 -14.23 -3.26
CA ALA A 168 -6.79 -15.46 -2.58
C ALA A 168 -5.89 -16.65 -2.95
N TYR A 169 -5.39 -16.71 -4.19
CA TYR A 169 -4.45 -17.73 -4.63
C TYR A 169 -3.12 -17.62 -3.88
N PHE A 170 -2.54 -16.43 -3.79
CA PHE A 170 -1.30 -16.19 -3.04
C PHE A 170 -1.47 -16.43 -1.54
N ALA A 171 -2.61 -16.04 -0.97
CA ALA A 171 -2.92 -16.29 0.44
C ALA A 171 -3.05 -17.79 0.76
N LYS A 172 -3.42 -18.63 -0.23
CA LYS A 172 -3.46 -20.09 -0.10
C LYS A 172 -2.09 -20.73 -0.26
N ALA A 173 -1.25 -20.23 -1.16
CA ALA A 173 0.10 -20.75 -1.40
C ALA A 173 1.05 -20.47 -0.22
N GLY A 174 0.75 -19.44 0.60
CA GLY A 174 1.58 -19.01 1.72
C GLY A 174 1.59 -19.97 2.91
N ASP A 175 2.72 -20.05 3.60
CA ASP A 175 2.78 -20.59 4.96
C ASP A 175 2.13 -19.59 5.93
N ARG A 176 0.81 -19.73 6.10
CA ARG A 176 0.01 -18.76 6.85
C ARG A 176 0.54 -18.45 8.24
N LYS A 177 1.10 -19.45 8.94
CA LYS A 177 1.63 -19.26 10.29
C LYS A 177 2.88 -18.40 10.28
N VAL A 178 3.85 -18.75 9.46
CA VAL A 178 5.12 -18.01 9.34
C VAL A 178 4.87 -16.60 8.82
N VAL A 179 4.04 -16.45 7.78
CA VAL A 179 3.71 -15.15 7.19
C VAL A 179 2.99 -14.25 8.18
N LYS A 180 2.03 -14.77 8.95
CA LYS A 180 1.36 -13.99 10.02
C LYS A 180 2.34 -13.51 11.08
N ILE A 181 3.21 -14.40 11.58
CA ILE A 181 4.22 -14.02 12.57
C ILE A 181 5.13 -12.92 12.02
N GLY A 182 5.63 -13.06 10.81
CA GLY A 182 6.50 -12.06 10.20
C GLY A 182 5.82 -10.72 9.95
N LEU A 183 4.54 -10.71 9.56
CA LEU A 183 3.76 -9.47 9.41
C LEU A 183 3.48 -8.82 10.76
N TRP A 184 3.22 -9.59 11.83
CA TRP A 184 3.14 -9.06 13.19
C TRP A 184 4.47 -8.44 13.65
N ILE A 185 5.60 -9.05 13.31
CA ILE A 185 6.92 -8.48 13.60
C ILE A 185 7.07 -7.13 12.88
N TRP A 186 6.70 -7.03 11.59
CA TRP A 186 6.70 -5.76 10.85
C TRP A 186 5.83 -4.70 11.54
N ILE A 187 4.61 -5.05 11.96
CA ILE A 187 3.70 -4.14 12.66
C ILE A 187 4.30 -3.66 13.99
N ILE A 188 4.82 -4.58 14.79
CA ILE A 188 5.42 -4.24 16.09
C ILE A 188 6.64 -3.34 15.88
N VAL A 189 7.54 -3.68 14.97
CA VAL A 189 8.73 -2.87 14.67
C VAL A 189 8.36 -1.48 14.21
N THR A 190 7.37 -1.34 13.31
CA THR A 190 6.91 -0.04 12.85
C THR A 190 6.22 0.76 13.94
N CYS A 191 5.38 0.15 14.78
CA CYS A 191 4.75 0.84 15.92
C CYS A 191 5.78 1.30 16.95
N VAL A 192 6.77 0.45 17.28
CA VAL A 192 7.87 0.84 18.17
C VAL A 192 8.69 1.97 17.56
N SER A 193 8.95 1.93 16.24
CA SER A 193 9.66 3.02 15.55
C SER A 193 8.88 4.34 15.64
N PHE A 194 7.56 4.32 15.52
CA PHE A 194 6.70 5.49 15.72
C PHE A 194 6.87 6.07 17.12
N ILE A 195 6.70 5.23 18.15
CA ILE A 195 6.78 5.66 19.56
C ILE A 195 8.17 6.21 19.88
N CYS A 196 9.23 5.49 19.49
CA CYS A 196 10.59 5.94 19.74
C CYS A 196 10.93 7.25 19.03
N TYR A 197 10.36 7.47 17.84
CA TYR A 197 10.59 8.67 17.07
C TYR A 197 9.83 9.85 17.67
N ASP A 198 8.58 9.67 18.08
CA ASP A 198 7.76 10.68 18.74
C ASP A 198 8.39 11.12 20.08
N ILE A 199 8.78 10.18 20.96
CA ILE A 199 9.44 10.48 22.23
C ILE A 199 10.76 11.25 22.05
N ARG A 200 11.47 11.03 20.96
CA ARG A 200 12.77 11.67 20.72
C ARG A 200 12.67 13.07 20.15
N TYR A 201 11.61 13.38 19.44
CA TYR A 201 11.48 14.60 18.64
C TYR A 201 10.17 15.39 18.88
N GLY A 202 9.17 14.82 19.59
CA GLY A 202 7.96 15.49 20.08
C GLY A 202 8.22 16.14 21.42
#